data_ee47a97c13f6f1e7ae2e7adf91b96c74
#
_entry.id   ee47a97c13f6f1e7ae2e7adf91b96c74
#
_cell.length_a   1.000
_cell.length_b   1.000
_cell.length_c   1.000
_cell.angle_alpha   90.00
_cell.angle_beta   90.00
_cell.angle_gamma   90.00
#
_symmetry.space_group_name_H-M   'P 1'
#
loop_
_entity.id
_entity.type
_entity.pdbx_description
1 polymer ?
#
loop_
_entity_poly.entity_id
_entity_poly.type
_entity_poly.pdbx_seq_one_letter_code
_entity_poly.pdbx_strand_id
1 'polypeptide(L)'
;MTTQTRSSTKLIFGAALAGASLLTAGCAGRTSGPKDTAYVARDVETLYWEAKRRLDNGQAQLAAALFDEVERQHPYSPWARRAQLMSSFSYYVAKDYNKAIQAAQRFLQIHPGNKDAPYAFYLIALSYYEQISDVQRDQKITDQALTALQEINRRYPNTDYAADARLKIDLVRDHLAGKEMEIGRHYERAGKWIAAQIRFQNVIDNYETTSHAPEALYRLTETSLALGIPDEAVKYASVLGTNYPGSEWYEKAYELVQDHAAGVRPS
;
A
#
# COMPACT_ATOMS: atom_id res chain seq x y z
N MET A 1 -39.30 -14.02 -58.03
CA MET A 1 -38.62 -14.80 -59.10
C MET A 1 -37.86 -15.88 -58.35
N THR A 2 -38.48 -17.06 -58.25
CA THR A 2 -38.17 -18.29 -58.96
C THR A 2 -36.85 -18.90 -58.50
N THR A 3 -36.69 -20.09 -58.05
CA THR A 3 -37.36 -21.41 -58.04
C THR A 3 -36.36 -22.33 -57.32
N GLN A 4 -36.73 -23.09 -56.33
CA GLN A 4 -37.16 -24.48 -56.28
C GLN A 4 -36.32 -25.48 -57.09
N THR A 5 -35.76 -26.52 -56.44
CA THR A 5 -36.04 -27.95 -56.65
C THR A 5 -35.10 -28.77 -55.74
N ARG A 6 -35.56 -29.53 -54.79
CA ARG A 6 -36.09 -30.91 -54.74
C ARG A 6 -35.33 -31.90 -55.62
N SER A 7 -34.71 -32.93 -55.01
CA SER A 7 -34.97 -34.31 -55.37
C SER A 7 -34.47 -35.31 -54.30
N SER A 8 -35.39 -36.17 -53.98
CA SER A 8 -35.30 -37.41 -53.18
C SER A 8 -34.79 -38.54 -54.07
N THR A 9 -34.24 -39.61 -53.52
CA THR A 9 -34.53 -41.04 -53.86
C THR A 9 -33.68 -41.97 -53.01
N LYS A 10 -34.18 -42.64 -52.04
CA LYS A 10 -34.62 -44.05 -51.89
C LYS A 10 -33.58 -45.14 -52.04
N LEU A 11 -33.38 -45.85 -50.92
CA LEU A 11 -33.43 -47.28 -50.68
C LEU A 11 -32.62 -48.22 -51.60
N ILE A 12 -31.84 -49.13 -50.97
CA ILE A 12 -31.95 -50.58 -51.09
C ILE A 12 -31.30 -51.35 -49.93
N PHE A 13 -32.00 -52.36 -49.50
CA PHE A 13 -31.70 -53.39 -48.50
C PHE A 13 -30.50 -54.26 -48.91
N GLY A 14 -29.73 -54.73 -47.91
CA GLY A 14 -28.78 -55.83 -48.08
C GLY A 14 -28.38 -56.41 -46.72
N ALA A 15 -29.07 -57.42 -46.27
CA ALA A 15 -28.72 -58.21 -45.12
C ALA A 15 -27.59 -59.18 -45.46
N ALA A 16 -26.57 -59.23 -44.63
CA ALA A 16 -25.68 -60.39 -44.52
C ALA A 16 -25.23 -60.56 -43.08
N LEU A 17 -25.77 -61.61 -42.47
CA LEU A 17 -25.26 -62.23 -41.23
C LEU A 17 -23.94 -62.90 -41.50
N ALA A 18 -22.93 -62.66 -40.70
CA ALA A 18 -21.90 -63.67 -40.35
C ALA A 18 -21.02 -63.17 -39.16
N GLY A 19 -20.96 -63.97 -38.12
CA GLY A 19 -19.74 -64.18 -37.36
C GLY A 19 -19.53 -63.35 -36.09
N ALA A 20 -20.22 -63.72 -35.01
CA ALA A 20 -19.84 -63.34 -33.66
C ALA A 20 -18.48 -63.97 -33.27
N SER A 21 -17.52 -63.10 -32.98
CA SER A 21 -16.37 -63.52 -32.18
C SER A 21 -16.24 -62.53 -31.03
N LEU A 22 -16.76 -62.92 -29.91
CA LEU A 22 -16.57 -62.24 -28.63
C LEU A 22 -15.12 -62.39 -28.20
N LEU A 23 -14.32 -61.37 -28.45
CA LEU A 23 -13.10 -61.09 -27.74
C LEU A 23 -13.42 -60.11 -26.62
N THR A 24 -13.88 -60.62 -25.50
CA THR A 24 -13.84 -59.88 -24.22
C THR A 24 -12.41 -59.67 -23.80
N ALA A 25 -11.76 -58.68 -24.35
CA ALA A 25 -10.58 -58.13 -23.72
C ALA A 25 -11.02 -57.49 -22.40
N GLY A 26 -10.90 -58.24 -21.35
CA GLY A 26 -11.04 -57.72 -20.00
C GLY A 26 -10.06 -56.59 -19.78
N CYS A 27 -10.54 -55.38 -19.86
CA CYS A 27 -9.87 -54.27 -19.20
C CYS A 27 -9.89 -54.59 -17.71
N ALA A 28 -8.86 -55.26 -17.22
CA ALA A 28 -8.52 -55.23 -15.81
C ALA A 28 -8.25 -53.77 -15.46
N GLY A 29 -9.31 -53.05 -15.19
CA GLY A 29 -9.22 -51.76 -14.56
C GLY A 29 -8.45 -51.95 -13.28
N ARG A 30 -7.21 -51.53 -13.28
CA ARG A 30 -6.52 -51.24 -12.03
C ARG A 30 -7.40 -50.25 -11.30
N THR A 31 -8.26 -50.75 -10.44
CA THR A 31 -8.83 -49.95 -9.36
C THR A 31 -7.62 -49.60 -8.49
N SER A 32 -6.96 -48.50 -8.79
CA SER A 32 -6.20 -47.82 -7.79
C SER A 32 -7.24 -47.51 -6.72
N GLY A 33 -7.27 -48.29 -5.66
CA GLY A 33 -8.02 -47.96 -4.47
C GLY A 33 -7.73 -46.51 -4.08
N PRO A 34 -8.61 -45.86 -3.36
CA PRO A 34 -8.35 -44.49 -2.94
C PRO A 34 -6.95 -44.53 -2.34
N LYS A 35 -6.03 -43.79 -3.00
CA LYS A 35 -4.71 -43.59 -2.41
C LYS A 35 -5.04 -43.01 -1.05
N ASP A 36 -4.68 -43.76 -0.02
CA ASP A 36 -4.81 -43.30 1.34
C ASP A 36 -4.02 -41.99 1.43
N THR A 37 -4.78 -40.92 1.28
CA THR A 37 -4.27 -39.55 1.43
C THR A 37 -4.18 -39.23 2.91
N ALA A 38 -3.85 -40.23 3.74
CA ALA A 38 -3.56 -40.01 5.12
C ALA A 38 -2.54 -38.87 5.19
N TYR A 39 -3.00 -37.77 5.75
CA TYR A 39 -2.19 -36.59 5.96
C TYR A 39 -1.02 -36.95 6.87
N VAL A 40 0.16 -37.10 6.29
CA VAL A 40 1.39 -37.31 7.05
C VAL A 40 1.92 -35.92 7.38
N ALA A 41 1.76 -35.52 8.65
CA ALA A 41 2.39 -34.30 9.15
C ALA A 41 3.91 -34.45 8.98
N ARG A 42 4.50 -33.50 8.25
CA ARG A 42 5.95 -33.43 8.15
C ARG A 42 6.51 -32.96 9.49
N ASP A 43 7.75 -33.38 9.78
CA ASP A 43 8.47 -32.84 10.92
C ASP A 43 8.55 -31.29 10.83
N VAL A 44 8.19 -30.67 11.93
CA VAL A 44 8.03 -29.20 12.00
C VAL A 44 9.33 -28.46 11.70
N GLU A 45 10.45 -29.00 12.21
CA GLU A 45 11.75 -28.37 12.03
C GLU A 45 12.20 -28.47 10.57
N THR A 46 12.03 -29.64 9.97
CA THR A 46 12.32 -29.87 8.54
C THR A 46 11.51 -28.94 7.66
N LEU A 47 10.22 -28.78 7.94
CA LEU A 47 9.34 -27.91 7.18
C LEU A 47 9.74 -26.42 7.32
N TYR A 48 10.08 -25.99 8.54
CA TYR A 48 10.55 -24.62 8.79
C TYR A 48 11.86 -24.32 8.03
N TRP A 49 12.84 -25.22 8.10
CA TRP A 49 14.13 -25.02 7.42
C TRP A 49 14.02 -25.11 5.90
N GLU A 50 13.07 -25.90 5.38
CA GLU A 50 12.77 -25.88 3.95
C GLU A 50 12.22 -24.50 3.54
N ALA A 51 11.26 -23.95 4.29
CA ALA A 51 10.72 -22.62 4.06
C ALA A 51 11.84 -21.56 4.08
N LYS A 52 12.71 -21.61 5.09
CA LYS A 52 13.84 -20.69 5.23
C LYS A 52 14.79 -20.77 4.02
N ARG A 53 15.13 -21.96 3.58
CA ARG A 53 15.99 -22.15 2.40
C ARG A 53 15.34 -21.59 1.12
N ARG A 54 14.01 -21.73 0.97
CA ARG A 54 13.30 -21.12 -0.17
C ARG A 54 13.40 -19.61 -0.14
N LEU A 55 13.27 -19.01 1.03
CA LEU A 55 13.41 -17.57 1.22
C LEU A 55 14.84 -17.11 0.85
N ASP A 56 15.85 -17.80 1.36
CA ASP A 56 17.27 -17.48 1.10
C ASP A 56 17.63 -17.61 -0.40
N ASN A 57 16.93 -18.47 -1.12
CA ASN A 57 17.06 -18.64 -2.57
C ASN A 57 16.19 -17.65 -3.38
N GLY A 58 15.60 -16.63 -2.76
CA GLY A 58 14.78 -15.61 -3.43
C GLY A 58 13.37 -16.08 -3.80
N GLN A 59 12.95 -17.29 -3.37
CA GLN A 59 11.63 -17.84 -3.65
C GLN A 59 10.62 -17.44 -2.55
N ALA A 60 10.49 -16.13 -2.32
CA ALA A 60 9.78 -15.57 -1.18
C ALA A 60 8.29 -15.99 -1.12
N GLN A 61 7.61 -16.04 -2.27
CA GLN A 61 6.20 -16.46 -2.34
C GLN A 61 6.02 -17.93 -1.89
N LEU A 62 6.91 -18.81 -2.33
CA LEU A 62 6.88 -20.21 -1.95
C LEU A 62 7.27 -20.39 -0.47
N ALA A 63 8.25 -19.62 0.00
CA ALA A 63 8.65 -19.62 1.41
C ALA A 63 7.48 -19.22 2.31
N ALA A 64 6.75 -18.17 1.97
CA ALA A 64 5.57 -17.73 2.72
C ALA A 64 4.53 -18.85 2.86
N ALA A 65 4.21 -19.52 1.76
CA ALA A 65 3.26 -20.64 1.77
C ALA A 65 3.75 -21.82 2.64
N LEU A 66 5.06 -22.11 2.64
CA LEU A 66 5.62 -23.14 3.50
C LEU A 66 5.64 -22.73 4.97
N PHE A 67 5.89 -21.47 5.30
CA PHE A 67 5.76 -20.99 6.67
C PHE A 67 4.30 -21.02 7.16
N ASP A 68 3.32 -20.69 6.32
CA ASP A 68 1.90 -20.87 6.65
C ASP A 68 1.55 -22.34 6.90
N GLU A 69 2.20 -23.25 6.15
CA GLU A 69 2.02 -24.69 6.34
C GLU A 69 2.59 -25.18 7.69
N VAL A 70 3.71 -24.60 8.16
CA VAL A 70 4.24 -24.87 9.51
C VAL A 70 3.19 -24.54 10.58
N GLU A 71 2.56 -23.36 10.48
CA GLU A 71 1.49 -22.95 11.40
C GLU A 71 0.30 -23.90 11.33
N ARG A 72 -0.10 -24.26 10.13
CA ARG A 72 -1.28 -25.12 9.89
C ARG A 72 -1.09 -26.54 10.44
N GLN A 73 0.11 -27.12 10.25
CA GLN A 73 0.39 -28.51 10.69
C GLN A 73 0.72 -28.60 12.18
N HIS A 74 1.34 -27.59 12.75
CA HIS A 74 1.89 -27.61 14.10
C HIS A 74 1.57 -26.32 14.88
N PRO A 75 0.29 -25.95 15.05
CA PRO A 75 -0.11 -24.63 15.58
C PRO A 75 0.41 -24.32 16.99
N TYR A 76 0.65 -25.34 17.80
CA TYR A 76 1.13 -25.18 19.18
C TYR A 76 2.66 -25.30 19.33
N SER A 77 3.36 -25.48 18.23
CA SER A 77 4.82 -25.57 18.24
C SER A 77 5.48 -24.21 18.45
N PRO A 78 6.61 -24.15 19.17
CA PRO A 78 7.45 -22.95 19.18
C PRO A 78 7.88 -22.49 17.78
N TRP A 79 7.96 -23.40 16.83
CA TRP A 79 8.26 -23.12 15.43
C TRP A 79 7.10 -22.41 14.71
N ALA A 80 5.84 -22.72 15.07
CA ALA A 80 4.68 -22.05 14.47
C ALA A 80 4.72 -20.54 14.69
N ARG A 81 5.02 -20.10 15.91
CA ARG A 81 5.14 -18.68 16.22
C ARG A 81 6.21 -17.98 15.40
N ARG A 82 7.38 -18.62 15.22
CA ARG A 82 8.43 -18.10 14.35
C ARG A 82 8.00 -18.10 12.88
N ALA A 83 7.33 -19.15 12.46
CA ALA A 83 6.84 -19.30 11.08
C ALA A 83 5.81 -18.25 10.72
N GLN A 84 4.87 -17.90 11.62
CA GLN A 84 3.92 -16.81 11.41
C GLN A 84 4.61 -15.49 11.06
N LEU A 85 5.65 -15.13 11.83
CA LEU A 85 6.39 -13.91 11.60
C LEU A 85 7.21 -13.98 10.31
N MET A 86 7.83 -15.13 10.04
CA MET A 86 8.59 -15.36 8.81
C MET A 86 7.69 -15.44 7.56
N SER A 87 6.44 -15.90 7.69
CA SER A 87 5.44 -15.84 6.63
C SER A 87 5.14 -14.38 6.26
N SER A 88 4.85 -13.54 7.26
CA SER A 88 4.63 -12.10 7.03
C SER A 88 5.82 -11.45 6.32
N PHE A 89 7.05 -11.71 6.79
CA PHE A 89 8.27 -11.20 6.15
C PHE A 89 8.43 -11.71 4.72
N SER A 90 8.16 -12.98 4.49
CA SER A 90 8.27 -13.59 3.15
C SER A 90 7.25 -13.00 2.18
N TYR A 91 6.01 -12.75 2.61
CA TYR A 91 5.03 -12.02 1.80
C TYR A 91 5.46 -10.59 1.50
N TYR A 92 6.06 -9.89 2.48
CA TYR A 92 6.62 -8.55 2.26
C TYR A 92 7.71 -8.57 1.18
N VAL A 93 8.68 -9.50 1.27
CA VAL A 93 9.74 -9.66 0.26
C VAL A 93 9.17 -10.02 -1.11
N ALA A 94 8.10 -10.82 -1.13
CA ALA A 94 7.36 -11.15 -2.36
C ALA A 94 6.52 -10.00 -2.92
N LYS A 95 6.47 -8.85 -2.24
CA LYS A 95 5.63 -7.68 -2.54
C LYS A 95 4.12 -7.96 -2.48
N ASP A 96 3.72 -9.05 -1.81
CA ASP A 96 2.31 -9.32 -1.49
C ASP A 96 1.96 -8.65 -0.16
N TYR A 97 1.92 -7.32 -0.18
CA TYR A 97 1.79 -6.50 1.02
C TYR A 97 0.51 -6.77 1.79
N ASN A 98 -0.58 -7.07 1.10
CA ASN A 98 -1.85 -7.39 1.76
C ASN A 98 -1.75 -8.66 2.61
N LYS A 99 -1.13 -9.72 2.10
CA LYS A 99 -0.90 -10.93 2.87
C LYS A 99 0.13 -10.73 3.98
N ALA A 100 1.17 -9.93 3.74
CA ALA A 100 2.14 -9.57 4.78
C ALA A 100 1.44 -8.91 5.97
N ILE A 101 0.56 -7.92 5.72
CA ILE A 101 -0.22 -7.23 6.75
C ILE A 101 -1.12 -8.23 7.51
N GLN A 102 -1.86 -9.07 6.79
CA GLN A 102 -2.76 -10.07 7.42
C GLN A 102 -2.01 -11.06 8.31
N ALA A 103 -0.85 -11.56 7.84
CA ALA A 103 -0.03 -12.49 8.61
C ALA A 103 0.55 -11.83 9.87
N ALA A 104 1.05 -10.59 9.76
CA ALA A 104 1.55 -9.84 10.91
C ALA A 104 0.44 -9.50 11.92
N GLN A 105 -0.74 -9.10 11.45
CA GLN A 105 -1.91 -8.84 12.31
C GLN A 105 -2.34 -10.11 13.05
N ARG A 106 -2.40 -11.26 12.37
CA ARG A 106 -2.70 -12.56 12.99
C ARG A 106 -1.68 -12.90 14.07
N PHE A 107 -0.38 -12.70 13.81
CA PHE A 107 0.66 -12.88 14.82
C PHE A 107 0.42 -12.01 16.06
N LEU A 108 0.10 -10.73 15.88
CA LEU A 108 -0.14 -9.79 16.99
C LEU A 108 -1.41 -10.11 17.78
N GLN A 109 -2.45 -10.64 17.13
CA GLN A 109 -3.69 -11.07 17.79
C GLN A 109 -3.44 -12.29 18.71
N ILE A 110 -2.62 -13.23 18.27
CA ILE A 110 -2.34 -14.46 19.01
C ILE A 110 -1.24 -14.22 20.06
N HIS A 111 -0.28 -13.32 19.78
CA HIS A 111 0.92 -13.11 20.58
C HIS A 111 1.16 -11.62 20.92
N PRO A 112 0.19 -10.90 21.55
CA PRO A 112 0.28 -9.45 21.73
C PRO A 112 1.46 -8.99 22.60
N GLY A 113 1.91 -9.82 23.55
CA GLY A 113 3.03 -9.55 24.44
C GLY A 113 4.36 -10.17 24.00
N ASN A 114 4.47 -10.64 22.77
CA ASN A 114 5.71 -11.25 22.31
C ASN A 114 6.82 -10.22 22.14
N LYS A 115 8.06 -10.62 22.44
CA LYS A 115 9.25 -9.77 22.24
C LYS A 115 9.45 -9.32 20.78
N ASP A 116 8.94 -10.09 19.83
CA ASP A 116 9.04 -9.81 18.39
C ASP A 116 7.81 -9.02 17.86
N ALA A 117 6.88 -8.63 18.75
CA ALA A 117 5.74 -7.79 18.37
C ALA A 117 6.14 -6.45 17.72
N PRO A 118 7.19 -5.73 18.17
CA PRO A 118 7.67 -4.53 17.48
C PRO A 118 7.98 -4.75 16.01
N TYR A 119 8.60 -5.89 15.69
CA TYR A 119 8.90 -6.23 14.30
C TYR A 119 7.64 -6.53 13.47
N ALA A 120 6.63 -7.19 14.06
CA ALA A 120 5.36 -7.42 13.37
C ALA A 120 4.63 -6.09 13.07
N PHE A 121 4.58 -5.14 14.03
CA PHE A 121 4.06 -3.79 13.77
C PHE A 121 4.83 -3.08 12.67
N TYR A 122 6.15 -3.23 12.66
CA TYR A 122 7.00 -2.63 11.65
C TYR A 122 6.76 -3.21 10.25
N LEU A 123 6.56 -4.53 10.11
CA LEU A 123 6.20 -5.15 8.84
C LEU A 123 4.85 -4.65 8.30
N ILE A 124 3.87 -4.41 9.18
CA ILE A 124 2.58 -3.80 8.79
C ILE A 124 2.82 -2.40 8.23
N ALA A 125 3.58 -1.58 8.96
CA ALA A 125 3.86 -0.20 8.58
C ALA A 125 4.65 -0.12 7.26
N LEU A 126 5.70 -0.95 7.12
CA LEU A 126 6.46 -1.04 5.87
C LEU A 126 5.58 -1.49 4.70
N SER A 127 4.71 -2.48 4.94
CA SER A 127 3.82 -2.97 3.89
C SER A 127 2.85 -1.90 3.39
N TYR A 128 2.35 -1.01 4.24
CA TYR A 128 1.59 0.16 3.81
C TYR A 128 2.48 1.20 3.12
N TYR A 129 3.66 1.47 3.69
CA TYR A 129 4.60 2.46 3.15
C TYR A 129 5.03 2.14 1.72
N GLU A 130 5.38 0.90 1.43
CA GLU A 130 5.78 0.45 0.09
C GLU A 130 4.65 0.51 -0.96
N GLN A 131 3.41 0.62 -0.50
CA GLN A 131 2.25 0.78 -1.37
C GLN A 131 1.92 2.24 -1.67
N ILE A 132 2.61 3.20 -1.04
CA ILE A 132 2.45 4.61 -1.36
C ILE A 132 2.91 4.80 -2.80
N SER A 133 1.97 5.09 -3.68
CA SER A 133 2.23 5.45 -5.07
C SER A 133 2.20 6.97 -5.23
N ASP A 134 2.40 7.46 -6.44
CA ASP A 134 2.42 8.87 -6.80
C ASP A 134 1.36 9.71 -6.05
N VAL A 135 1.73 10.94 -5.71
CA VAL A 135 0.96 11.97 -4.95
C VAL A 135 -0.50 12.11 -5.39
N GLN A 136 -0.82 11.76 -6.63
CA GLN A 136 -2.14 11.95 -7.22
C GLN A 136 -3.14 10.81 -6.95
N ARG A 137 -2.70 9.68 -6.39
CA ARG A 137 -3.55 8.50 -6.17
C ARG A 137 -4.11 8.40 -4.75
N ASP A 138 -4.45 7.20 -4.32
CA ASP A 138 -5.25 6.93 -3.13
C ASP A 138 -4.56 7.37 -1.82
N GLN A 139 -5.12 8.38 -1.17
CA GLN A 139 -4.66 8.92 0.11
C GLN A 139 -4.83 7.93 1.27
N LYS A 140 -5.78 7.00 1.15
CA LYS A 140 -6.12 6.06 2.22
C LYS A 140 -4.92 5.19 2.64
N ILE A 141 -4.13 4.71 1.67
CA ILE A 141 -2.94 3.89 1.96
C ILE A 141 -1.87 4.73 2.65
N THR A 142 -1.70 5.98 2.23
CA THR A 142 -0.74 6.91 2.85
C THR A 142 -1.13 7.22 4.31
N ASP A 143 -2.41 7.44 4.59
CA ASP A 143 -2.91 7.64 5.95
C ASP A 143 -2.74 6.38 6.82
N GLN A 144 -2.96 5.19 6.25
CA GLN A 144 -2.72 3.92 6.92
C GLN A 144 -1.23 3.71 7.24
N ALA A 145 -0.33 4.07 6.31
CA ALA A 145 1.10 4.03 6.54
C ALA A 145 1.52 4.96 7.67
N LEU A 146 1.06 6.22 7.64
CA LEU A 146 1.33 7.20 8.68
C LEU A 146 0.85 6.72 10.05
N THR A 147 -0.39 6.23 10.14
CA THR A 147 -0.97 5.70 11.37
C THR A 147 -0.17 4.52 11.91
N ALA A 148 0.20 3.57 11.05
CA ALA A 148 0.97 2.39 11.46
C ALA A 148 2.39 2.75 11.91
N LEU A 149 3.06 3.69 11.25
CA LEU A 149 4.38 4.19 11.66
C LEU A 149 4.33 4.93 13.00
N GLN A 150 3.32 5.77 13.22
CA GLN A 150 3.10 6.48 14.49
C GLN A 150 2.83 5.51 15.64
N GLU A 151 2.11 4.41 15.37
CA GLU A 151 1.83 3.39 16.38
C GLU A 151 3.09 2.68 16.88
N ILE A 152 4.08 2.44 16.02
CA ILE A 152 5.39 1.91 16.42
C ILE A 152 6.09 2.89 17.35
N ASN A 153 6.15 4.17 16.97
CA ASN A 153 6.77 5.20 17.80
C ASN A 153 6.11 5.32 19.18
N ARG A 154 4.79 5.20 19.23
CA ARG A 154 4.01 5.30 20.46
C ARG A 154 4.23 4.10 21.38
N ARG A 155 4.23 2.87 20.80
CA ARG A 155 4.32 1.63 21.62
C ARG A 155 5.74 1.23 21.95
N TYR A 156 6.68 1.47 21.05
CA TYR A 156 8.04 0.93 21.13
C TYR A 156 9.11 2.00 20.84
N PRO A 157 9.08 3.17 21.53
CA PRO A 157 9.88 4.35 21.16
C PRO A 157 11.40 4.14 21.19
N ASN A 158 11.87 3.15 21.94
CA ASN A 158 13.29 2.86 22.16
C ASN A 158 13.83 1.71 21.28
N THR A 159 13.17 1.41 20.17
CA THR A 159 13.60 0.36 19.24
C THR A 159 14.17 0.98 17.96
N ASP A 160 15.04 0.23 17.27
CA ASP A 160 15.56 0.61 15.96
C ASP A 160 14.42 0.77 14.95
N TYR A 161 13.35 -0.01 15.10
CA TYR A 161 12.13 0.11 14.29
C TYR A 161 11.45 1.47 14.44
N ALA A 162 11.42 2.01 15.66
CA ALA A 162 10.87 3.35 15.90
C ALA A 162 11.80 4.45 15.36
N ALA A 163 13.11 4.25 15.40
CA ALA A 163 14.06 5.19 14.83
C ALA A 163 13.86 5.31 13.31
N ASP A 164 13.76 4.19 12.60
CA ASP A 164 13.47 4.17 11.17
C ASP A 164 12.05 4.68 10.85
N ALA A 165 11.06 4.32 11.69
CA ALA A 165 9.69 4.81 11.52
C ALA A 165 9.59 6.33 11.59
N ARG A 166 10.39 7.02 12.43
CA ARG A 166 10.41 8.49 12.49
C ARG A 166 10.83 9.11 11.16
N LEU A 167 11.88 8.59 10.54
CA LEU A 167 12.33 9.07 9.22
C LEU A 167 11.24 8.86 8.15
N LYS A 168 10.57 7.70 8.19
CA LYS A 168 9.48 7.42 7.26
C LYS A 168 8.24 8.28 7.50
N ILE A 169 7.93 8.63 8.76
CA ILE A 169 6.85 9.57 9.09
C ILE A 169 7.10 10.93 8.44
N ASP A 170 8.34 11.44 8.51
CA ASP A 170 8.67 12.73 7.91
C ASP A 170 8.50 12.68 6.38
N LEU A 171 8.96 11.61 5.72
CA LEU A 171 8.75 11.41 4.29
C LEU A 171 7.28 11.30 3.90
N VAL A 172 6.46 10.58 4.68
CA VAL A 172 5.01 10.45 4.43
C VAL A 172 4.30 11.78 4.62
N ARG A 173 4.68 12.56 5.64
CA ARG A 173 4.13 13.90 5.88
C ARG A 173 4.48 14.86 4.75
N ASP A 174 5.71 14.83 4.27
CA ASP A 174 6.14 15.65 3.13
C ASP A 174 5.34 15.29 1.87
N HIS A 175 5.11 14.00 1.64
CA HIS A 175 4.27 13.53 0.54
C HIS A 175 2.80 14.01 0.65
N LEU A 176 2.20 13.97 1.84
CA LEU A 176 0.84 14.48 2.09
C LEU A 176 0.76 16.00 1.92
N ALA A 177 1.75 16.74 2.42
CA ALA A 177 1.86 18.17 2.22
C ALA A 177 1.96 18.54 0.73
N GLY A 178 2.82 17.83 -0.02
CA GLY A 178 2.96 18.00 -1.46
C GLY A 178 1.63 17.87 -2.22
N LYS A 179 0.81 16.91 -1.81
CA LYS A 179 -0.54 16.72 -2.39
C LYS A 179 -1.47 17.90 -2.10
N GLU A 180 -1.51 18.39 -0.87
CA GLU A 180 -2.31 19.57 -0.53
C GLU A 180 -1.84 20.80 -1.32
N MET A 181 -0.52 20.96 -1.48
CA MET A 181 0.07 22.01 -2.30
C MET A 181 -0.34 21.90 -3.77
N GLU A 182 -0.33 20.70 -4.33
CA GLU A 182 -0.75 20.49 -5.74
C GLU A 182 -2.22 20.85 -5.96
N ILE A 183 -3.10 20.42 -5.05
CA ILE A 183 -4.52 20.75 -5.08
C ILE A 183 -4.71 22.26 -4.90
N GLY A 184 -3.99 22.88 -3.96
CA GLY A 184 -4.02 24.33 -3.73
C GLY A 184 -3.65 25.12 -4.98
N ARG A 185 -2.50 24.79 -5.61
CA ARG A 185 -2.05 25.41 -6.86
C ARG A 185 -3.03 25.20 -8.02
N HIS A 186 -3.74 24.07 -8.06
CA HIS A 186 -4.79 23.84 -9.05
C HIS A 186 -5.97 24.81 -8.86
N TYR A 187 -6.45 24.99 -7.62
CA TYR A 187 -7.52 25.93 -7.32
C TYR A 187 -7.10 27.37 -7.56
N GLU A 188 -5.88 27.74 -7.20
CA GLU A 188 -5.29 29.05 -7.42
C GLU A 188 -5.29 29.42 -8.91
N ARG A 189 -4.76 28.53 -9.77
CA ARG A 189 -4.79 28.72 -11.23
C ARG A 189 -6.20 28.84 -11.80
N ALA A 190 -7.17 28.23 -11.14
CA ALA A 190 -8.59 28.34 -11.52
C ALA A 190 -9.30 29.59 -10.95
N GLY A 191 -8.57 30.49 -10.25
CA GLY A 191 -9.12 31.69 -9.60
C GLY A 191 -10.02 31.38 -8.40
N LYS A 192 -9.97 30.18 -7.86
CA LYS A 192 -10.77 29.75 -6.71
C LYS A 192 -10.00 29.97 -5.40
N TRP A 193 -9.77 31.26 -5.09
CA TRP A 193 -8.87 31.70 -4.03
C TRP A 193 -9.18 31.11 -2.65
N ILE A 194 -10.45 31.09 -2.24
CA ILE A 194 -10.85 30.51 -0.95
C ILE A 194 -10.53 29.01 -0.87
N ALA A 195 -10.79 28.26 -1.96
CA ALA A 195 -10.50 26.84 -1.99
C ALA A 195 -8.98 26.56 -1.97
N ALA A 196 -8.18 27.39 -2.64
CA ALA A 196 -6.73 27.36 -2.61
C ALA A 196 -6.21 27.66 -1.20
N GLN A 197 -6.69 28.72 -0.57
CA GLN A 197 -6.31 29.13 0.77
C GLN A 197 -6.54 28.00 1.81
N ILE A 198 -7.68 27.31 1.75
CA ILE A 198 -7.99 26.19 2.64
C ILE A 198 -6.93 25.08 2.49
N ARG A 199 -6.48 24.79 1.26
CA ARG A 199 -5.47 23.76 1.03
C ARG A 199 -4.10 24.15 1.54
N PHE A 200 -3.67 25.36 1.27
CA PHE A 200 -2.40 25.87 1.78
C PHE A 200 -2.40 26.02 3.30
N GLN A 201 -3.52 26.42 3.90
CA GLN A 201 -3.67 26.47 5.35
C GLN A 201 -3.54 25.08 5.97
N ASN A 202 -4.11 24.04 5.34
CA ASN A 202 -3.97 22.65 5.80
C ASN A 202 -2.49 22.21 5.87
N VAL A 203 -1.63 22.70 4.97
CA VAL A 203 -0.18 22.42 5.04
C VAL A 203 0.44 23.04 6.29
N ILE A 204 0.07 24.27 6.63
CA ILE A 204 0.63 24.93 7.82
C ILE A 204 0.10 24.28 9.11
N ASP A 205 -1.18 23.93 9.15
CA ASP A 205 -1.81 23.38 10.35
C ASP A 205 -1.34 21.94 10.67
N ASN A 206 -1.08 21.11 9.65
CA ASN A 206 -0.82 19.68 9.85
C ASN A 206 0.58 19.22 9.41
N TYR A 207 1.29 20.01 8.59
CA TYR A 207 2.55 19.62 7.95
C TYR A 207 3.61 20.74 8.01
N GLU A 208 3.58 21.57 9.05
CA GLU A 208 4.47 22.75 9.21
C GLU A 208 5.97 22.45 9.16
N THR A 209 6.36 21.20 9.48
CA THR A 209 7.77 20.77 9.49
C THR A 209 8.25 20.25 8.14
N THR A 210 7.41 20.25 7.10
CA THR A 210 7.75 19.74 5.78
C THR A 210 8.45 20.79 4.91
N SER A 211 9.10 20.33 3.85
CA SER A 211 9.74 21.18 2.86
C SER A 211 8.77 22.11 2.13
N HIS A 212 7.46 21.83 2.21
CA HIS A 212 6.40 22.59 1.56
C HIS A 212 5.91 23.80 2.36
N ALA A 213 6.20 23.88 3.66
CA ALA A 213 5.70 24.95 4.52
C ALA A 213 6.09 26.38 4.05
N PRO A 214 7.33 26.64 3.60
CA PRO A 214 7.68 27.99 3.09
C PRO A 214 6.85 28.39 1.86
N GLU A 215 6.67 27.50 0.90
CA GLU A 215 5.81 27.78 -0.27
C GLU A 215 4.35 28.00 0.17
N ALA A 216 3.83 27.19 1.10
CA ALA A 216 2.45 27.30 1.57
C ALA A 216 2.20 28.69 2.20
N LEU A 217 3.13 29.21 3.01
CA LEU A 217 3.05 30.55 3.60
C LEU A 217 3.06 31.66 2.52
N TYR A 218 3.91 31.51 1.50
CA TYR A 218 3.90 32.42 0.36
C TYR A 218 2.55 32.40 -0.38
N ARG A 219 2.03 31.23 -0.68
CA ARG A 219 0.72 31.08 -1.35
C ARG A 219 -0.44 31.59 -0.50
N LEU A 220 -0.36 31.48 0.82
CA LEU A 220 -1.32 32.10 1.73
C LEU A 220 -1.25 33.62 1.68
N THR A 221 -0.05 34.19 1.55
CA THR A 221 0.14 35.64 1.34
C THR A 221 -0.54 36.09 0.03
N GLU A 222 -0.25 35.37 -1.06
CA GLU A 222 -0.80 35.65 -2.40
C GLU A 222 -2.34 35.53 -2.44
N THR A 223 -2.89 34.45 -1.92
CA THR A 223 -4.34 34.22 -1.87
C THR A 223 -5.06 35.23 -0.98
N SER A 224 -4.46 35.65 0.14
CA SER A 224 -5.02 36.67 1.03
C SER A 224 -5.09 38.03 0.35
N LEU A 225 -4.08 38.45 -0.40
CA LEU A 225 -4.12 39.66 -1.19
C LEU A 225 -5.18 39.59 -2.30
N ALA A 226 -5.28 38.46 -2.99
CA ALA A 226 -6.30 38.26 -4.03
C ALA A 226 -7.73 38.30 -3.47
N LEU A 227 -7.92 37.91 -2.21
CA LEU A 227 -9.19 38.00 -1.49
C LEU A 227 -9.46 39.38 -0.87
N GLY A 228 -8.51 40.32 -0.96
CA GLY A 228 -8.65 41.66 -0.37
C GLY A 228 -8.48 41.69 1.15
N ILE A 229 -7.68 40.76 1.71
CA ILE A 229 -7.42 40.66 3.15
C ILE A 229 -5.91 40.92 3.41
N PRO A 230 -5.42 42.16 3.23
CA PRO A 230 -3.98 42.49 3.30
C PRO A 230 -3.38 42.21 4.70
N ASP A 231 -4.15 42.40 5.76
CA ASP A 231 -3.68 42.18 7.12
C ASP A 231 -3.27 40.72 7.36
N GLU A 232 -4.02 39.77 6.79
CA GLU A 232 -3.65 38.34 6.87
C GLU A 232 -2.44 38.05 5.99
N ALA A 233 -2.33 38.66 4.81
CA ALA A 233 -1.15 38.48 3.96
C ALA A 233 0.14 38.95 4.67
N VAL A 234 0.10 40.08 5.37
CA VAL A 234 1.24 40.59 6.14
C VAL A 234 1.61 39.60 7.28
N LYS A 235 0.63 38.99 7.94
CA LYS A 235 0.89 37.99 8.98
C LYS A 235 1.62 36.76 8.42
N TYR A 236 1.14 36.19 7.30
CA TYR A 236 1.82 35.02 6.69
C TYR A 236 3.21 35.38 6.19
N ALA A 237 3.41 36.52 5.57
CA ALA A 237 4.72 37.02 5.16
C ALA A 237 5.68 37.20 6.38
N SER A 238 5.14 37.72 7.49
CA SER A 238 5.92 37.88 8.74
C SER A 238 6.33 36.54 9.36
N VAL A 239 5.43 35.54 9.38
CA VAL A 239 5.73 34.18 9.83
C VAL A 239 6.82 33.56 8.93
N LEU A 240 6.70 33.74 7.62
CA LEU A 240 7.69 33.26 6.65
C LEU A 240 9.06 33.91 6.88
N GLY A 241 9.11 35.22 7.07
CA GLY A 241 10.37 35.94 7.35
C GLY A 241 11.02 35.56 8.69
N THR A 242 10.19 35.24 9.69
CA THR A 242 10.68 34.82 11.01
C THR A 242 11.26 33.40 11.00
N ASN A 243 10.56 32.48 10.36
CA ASN A 243 10.90 31.05 10.40
C ASN A 243 11.85 30.61 9.26
N TYR A 244 11.79 31.32 8.11
CA TYR A 244 12.50 30.96 6.88
C TYR A 244 13.17 32.17 6.22
N PRO A 245 14.02 32.94 6.95
CA PRO A 245 14.53 34.24 6.48
C PRO A 245 15.42 34.16 5.23
N GLY A 246 15.99 32.98 4.92
CA GLY A 246 16.82 32.74 3.73
C GLY A 246 16.08 32.05 2.59
N SER A 247 14.77 31.91 2.67
CA SER A 247 13.97 31.23 1.65
C SER A 247 13.65 32.19 0.49
N GLU A 248 13.73 31.69 -0.76
CA GLU A 248 13.25 32.43 -1.93
C GLU A 248 11.77 32.83 -1.82
N TRP A 249 10.98 32.05 -1.08
CA TRP A 249 9.57 32.31 -0.84
C TRP A 249 9.35 33.54 0.03
N TYR A 250 10.28 33.81 0.97
CA TYR A 250 10.24 35.03 1.77
C TYR A 250 10.50 36.28 0.93
N GLU A 251 11.50 36.22 0.06
CA GLU A 251 11.81 37.33 -0.85
C GLU A 251 10.59 37.68 -1.72
N LYS A 252 9.98 36.64 -2.33
CA LYS A 252 8.75 36.81 -3.14
C LYS A 252 7.57 37.35 -2.34
N ALA A 253 7.35 36.87 -1.12
CA ALA A 253 6.27 37.36 -0.25
C ALA A 253 6.46 38.83 0.15
N TYR A 254 7.70 39.19 0.48
CA TYR A 254 8.06 40.56 0.84
C TYR A 254 7.81 41.54 -0.32
N GLU A 255 8.30 41.23 -1.51
CA GLU A 255 8.06 42.01 -2.71
C GLU A 255 6.56 42.18 -2.99
N LEU A 256 5.81 41.09 -2.95
CA LEU A 256 4.37 41.06 -3.20
C LEU A 256 3.59 41.96 -2.24
N VAL A 257 3.93 41.95 -0.94
CA VAL A 257 3.31 42.81 0.09
C VAL A 257 3.68 44.29 -0.14
N GLN A 258 4.94 44.59 -0.50
CA GLN A 258 5.39 45.96 -0.78
C GLN A 258 4.70 46.56 -2.00
N ASP A 259 4.59 45.82 -3.08
CA ASP A 259 3.91 46.25 -4.32
C ASP A 259 2.44 46.53 -4.06
N HIS A 260 1.78 45.68 -3.27
CA HIS A 260 0.38 45.89 -2.90
C HIS A 260 0.21 47.15 -2.04
N ALA A 261 1.07 47.36 -1.05
CA ALA A 261 1.05 48.54 -0.20
C ALA A 261 1.32 49.83 -0.99
N ALA A 262 2.20 49.75 -2.03
CA ALA A 262 2.45 50.91 -2.91
C ALA A 262 1.26 51.24 -3.81
N GLY A 263 0.49 50.22 -4.25
CA GLY A 263 -0.73 50.38 -5.06
C GLY A 263 -1.94 50.94 -4.30
N VAL A 264 -1.93 50.83 -2.97
CA VAL A 264 -3.05 51.31 -2.08
C VAL A 264 -2.83 52.75 -1.59
N ARG A 265 -1.77 53.45 -1.98
CA ARG A 265 -1.61 54.86 -1.60
C ARG A 265 -2.74 55.68 -2.18
N PRO A 266 -3.57 56.37 -1.35
CA PRO A 266 -4.62 57.24 -1.85
C PRO A 266 -3.99 58.37 -2.65
N SER A 267 -4.53 58.59 -3.84
CA SER A 267 -4.25 59.73 -4.71
C SER A 267 -4.68 61.04 -4.06
#